data_98053f2bb7ca37f526efd6dbdffa6f28
#
_entry.id   98053f2bb7ca37f526efd6dbdffa6f28
#
_cell.length_a   1.000
_cell.length_b   1.000
_cell.length_c   1.000
_cell.angle_alpha   90.00
_cell.angle_beta   90.00
_cell.angle_gamma   90.00
#
_symmetry.space_group_name_H-M   'P 1'
#
loop_
_entity.id
_entity.type
_entity.pdbx_description
1 polymer ?
#
loop_
_entity_poly.entity_id
_entity_poly.type
_entity_poly.pdbx_seq_one_letter_code
_entity_poly.pdbx_strand_id
1 'polypeptide(L)'
;MEAIARILSVVWPAFPLDNQLDPTRISHDGAEVRAYVQSKWVHSRISARWFARCVAEIGATGGAPDAINTPILMQIAGDDQLVSAPAALAYFDALTVADKTLFHYENLYHEINDEKQANRDKVLADLKQWVAARYL
;
A
#
# COMPACT_ATOMS: atom_id res chain seq x y z
N MET A 1 19.71 -7.62 -1.02
CA MET A 1 18.61 -8.60 -1.09
C MET A 1 18.07 -8.80 -2.51
N GLU A 2 17.86 -7.77 -3.31
CA GLU A 2 17.26 -7.89 -4.65
C GLU A 2 17.98 -8.82 -5.62
N ALA A 3 19.33 -8.73 -5.73
CA ALA A 3 20.10 -9.59 -6.64
C ALA A 3 19.95 -11.08 -6.31
N ILE A 4 20.00 -11.42 -5.02
CA ILE A 4 19.82 -12.79 -4.55
C ILE A 4 18.39 -13.27 -4.82
N ALA A 5 17.39 -12.44 -4.54
CA ALA A 5 16.00 -12.77 -4.80
C ALA A 5 15.71 -12.97 -6.31
N ARG A 6 16.35 -12.19 -7.19
CA ARG A 6 16.25 -12.37 -8.65
C ARG A 6 16.82 -13.73 -9.09
N ILE A 7 17.99 -14.13 -8.60
CA ILE A 7 18.58 -15.45 -8.90
C ILE A 7 17.65 -16.55 -8.37
N LEU A 8 17.24 -16.47 -7.10
CA LEU A 8 16.35 -17.45 -6.49
C LEU A 8 14.98 -17.51 -7.19
N SER A 9 14.49 -16.40 -7.73
CA SER A 9 13.22 -16.37 -8.46
C SER A 9 13.21 -17.26 -9.72
N VAL A 10 14.39 -17.57 -10.25
CA VAL A 10 14.57 -18.47 -11.41
C VAL A 10 14.91 -19.89 -10.96
N VAL A 11 15.89 -20.04 -10.07
CA VAL A 11 16.43 -21.35 -9.66
C VAL A 11 15.53 -22.06 -8.65
N TRP A 12 14.99 -21.32 -7.70
CA TRP A 12 14.06 -21.82 -6.68
C TRP A 12 12.94 -20.81 -6.38
N PRO A 13 11.95 -20.71 -7.27
CA PRO A 13 10.90 -19.67 -7.22
C PRO A 13 10.13 -19.59 -5.90
N ALA A 14 9.90 -20.76 -5.28
CA ALA A 14 9.16 -20.88 -4.03
C ALA A 14 10.04 -20.70 -2.77
N PHE A 15 11.33 -20.34 -2.93
CA PHE A 15 12.22 -20.13 -1.78
C PHE A 15 11.62 -19.09 -0.83
N PRO A 16 11.41 -19.43 0.47
CA PRO A 16 10.77 -18.54 1.42
C PRO A 16 11.75 -17.46 1.90
N LEU A 17 11.35 -16.21 1.74
CA LEU A 17 12.03 -15.04 2.30
C LEU A 17 11.17 -14.47 3.45
N ASP A 18 11.80 -13.90 4.46
CA ASP A 18 11.12 -13.12 5.47
C ASP A 18 10.70 -11.76 4.86
N ASN A 19 9.46 -11.33 5.08
CA ASN A 19 8.95 -10.06 4.56
C ASN A 19 9.45 -8.84 5.35
N GLN A 20 10.04 -9.06 6.54
CA GLN A 20 10.61 -8.05 7.44
C GLN A 20 9.60 -6.95 7.85
N LEU A 21 8.32 -7.24 7.79
CA LEU A 21 7.26 -6.31 8.12
C LEU A 21 7.07 -6.26 9.64
N ASP A 22 7.15 -5.06 10.21
CA ASP A 22 6.85 -4.83 11.63
C ASP A 22 5.33 -4.59 11.79
N PRO A 23 4.58 -5.52 12.39
CA PRO A 23 3.14 -5.37 12.53
C PRO A 23 2.71 -4.17 13.37
N THR A 24 3.58 -3.64 14.23
CA THR A 24 3.23 -2.46 15.06
C THR A 24 3.11 -1.17 14.25
N ARG A 25 3.53 -1.21 12.97
CA ARG A 25 3.52 -0.07 12.04
C ARG A 25 2.33 -0.07 11.09
N ILE A 26 1.43 -1.04 11.21
CA ILE A 26 0.26 -1.09 10.33
C ILE A 26 -0.81 -0.10 10.76
N SER A 27 -1.03 0.09 12.08
CA SER A 27 -2.09 0.91 12.65
C SER A 27 -1.72 1.41 14.05
N HIS A 28 -2.28 2.56 14.44
CA HIS A 28 -2.25 3.06 15.82
C HIS A 28 -3.25 2.33 16.74
N ASP A 29 -4.17 1.53 16.18
CA ASP A 29 -5.10 0.73 16.97
C ASP A 29 -4.45 -0.60 17.38
N GLY A 30 -4.08 -0.70 18.65
CA GLY A 30 -3.48 -1.93 19.20
C GLY A 30 -4.39 -3.14 19.14
N ALA A 31 -5.71 -2.98 18.97
CA ALA A 31 -6.63 -4.12 18.79
C ALA A 31 -6.48 -4.67 17.37
N GLU A 32 -6.38 -3.82 16.35
CA GLU A 32 -6.15 -4.22 14.96
C GLU A 32 -4.77 -4.85 14.80
N VAL A 33 -3.73 -4.27 15.41
CA VAL A 33 -2.38 -4.89 15.41
C VAL A 33 -2.40 -6.30 15.99
N ARG A 34 -3.11 -6.51 17.12
CA ARG A 34 -3.24 -7.86 17.70
C ARG A 34 -4.03 -8.80 16.81
N ALA A 35 -5.13 -8.34 16.21
CA ALA A 35 -5.93 -9.11 15.27
C ALA A 35 -5.10 -9.55 14.06
N TYR A 36 -4.29 -8.64 13.50
CA TYR A 36 -3.35 -8.92 12.41
C TYR A 36 -2.37 -10.04 12.79
N VAL A 37 -1.68 -9.90 13.94
CA VAL A 37 -0.66 -10.86 14.40
C VAL A 37 -1.26 -12.23 14.70
N GLN A 38 -2.50 -12.27 15.21
CA GLN A 38 -3.19 -13.52 15.55
C GLN A 38 -3.92 -14.16 14.36
N SER A 39 -4.00 -13.47 13.24
CA SER A 39 -4.69 -13.98 12.06
C SER A 39 -3.98 -15.19 11.47
N LYS A 40 -4.71 -16.28 11.27
CA LYS A 40 -4.20 -17.46 10.57
C LYS A 40 -3.91 -17.24 9.08
N TRP A 41 -4.35 -16.11 8.54
CA TRP A 41 -4.16 -15.74 7.14
C TRP A 41 -2.94 -14.85 6.92
N VAL A 42 -2.36 -14.36 8.01
CA VAL A 42 -1.16 -13.52 7.97
C VAL A 42 0.07 -14.36 8.30
N HIS A 43 1.14 -14.17 7.55
CA HIS A 43 2.42 -14.81 7.78
C HIS A 43 3.58 -13.93 7.30
N SER A 44 4.75 -14.08 7.91
CA SER A 44 5.94 -13.27 7.60
C SER A 44 6.72 -13.74 6.36
N ARG A 45 6.21 -14.69 5.57
CA ARG A 45 6.97 -15.28 4.48
C ARG A 45 6.41 -14.92 3.12
N ILE A 46 7.31 -14.56 2.20
CA ILE A 46 7.01 -14.34 0.78
C ILE A 46 7.92 -15.21 -0.07
N SER A 47 7.50 -15.60 -1.26
CA SER A 47 8.39 -16.34 -2.15
C SER A 47 9.37 -15.41 -2.87
N ALA A 48 10.56 -15.94 -3.20
CA ALA A 48 11.56 -15.18 -3.95
C ALA A 48 11.00 -14.67 -5.30
N ARG A 49 10.15 -15.45 -5.97
CA ARG A 49 9.49 -15.03 -7.23
C ARG A 49 8.51 -13.89 -6.99
N TRP A 50 7.69 -13.97 -5.94
CA TRP A 50 6.76 -12.90 -5.60
C TRP A 50 7.50 -11.60 -5.34
N PHE A 51 8.54 -11.63 -4.50
CA PHE A 51 9.34 -10.44 -4.20
C PHE A 51 9.97 -9.83 -5.46
N ALA A 52 10.61 -10.65 -6.29
CA ALA A 52 11.25 -10.16 -7.52
C ALA A 52 10.25 -9.54 -8.50
N ARG A 53 9.04 -10.12 -8.61
CA ARG A 53 7.96 -9.56 -9.45
C ARG A 53 7.38 -8.31 -8.86
N CYS A 54 7.11 -8.26 -7.56
CA CYS A 54 6.60 -7.08 -6.88
C CYS A 54 7.53 -5.86 -7.11
N VAL A 55 8.84 -6.03 -6.91
CA VAL A 55 9.83 -4.96 -7.16
C VAL A 55 9.83 -4.51 -8.63
N ALA A 56 9.74 -5.46 -9.57
CA ALA A 56 9.70 -5.12 -10.99
C ALA A 56 8.43 -4.35 -11.37
N GLU A 57 7.26 -4.74 -10.85
CA GLU A 57 5.98 -4.07 -11.13
C GLU A 57 5.91 -2.68 -10.48
N ILE A 58 6.44 -2.51 -9.28
CA ILE A 58 6.55 -1.19 -8.65
C ILE A 58 7.38 -0.25 -9.54
N GLY A 59 8.51 -0.72 -10.07
CA GLY A 59 9.34 0.08 -10.98
C GLY A 59 8.63 0.40 -12.30
N ALA A 60 7.94 -0.57 -12.88
CA ALA A 60 7.19 -0.37 -14.13
C ALA A 60 6.02 0.60 -13.95
N THR A 61 5.23 0.43 -12.90
CA THR A 61 4.09 1.31 -12.59
C THR A 61 4.55 2.74 -12.28
N GLY A 62 5.60 2.87 -11.45
CA GLY A 62 6.17 4.18 -11.12
C GLY A 62 6.72 4.94 -12.32
N GLY A 63 7.15 4.23 -13.38
CA GLY A 63 7.64 4.83 -14.62
C GLY A 63 6.56 5.17 -15.65
N ALA A 64 5.30 4.85 -15.42
CA ALA A 64 4.22 5.02 -16.39
C ALA A 64 2.94 5.66 -15.79
N PRO A 65 3.03 6.83 -15.14
CA PRO A 65 1.86 7.49 -14.55
C PRO A 65 0.84 7.95 -15.61
N ASP A 66 1.27 8.17 -16.83
CA ASP A 66 0.45 8.53 -17.99
C ASP A 66 -0.38 7.37 -18.56
N ALA A 67 -0.07 6.13 -18.16
CA ALA A 67 -0.88 4.96 -18.50
C ALA A 67 -2.23 4.92 -17.75
N ILE A 68 -2.36 5.66 -16.65
CA ILE A 68 -3.62 5.78 -15.91
C ILE A 68 -4.54 6.77 -16.63
N ASN A 69 -5.65 6.28 -17.15
CA ASN A 69 -6.61 7.06 -17.94
C ASN A 69 -8.06 6.99 -17.41
N THR A 70 -8.25 6.39 -16.26
CA THR A 70 -9.53 6.29 -15.54
C THR A 70 -9.54 7.22 -14.33
N PRO A 71 -10.72 7.66 -13.84
CA PRO A 71 -10.81 8.38 -12.58
C PRO A 71 -10.08 7.64 -11.46
N ILE A 72 -9.25 8.36 -10.69
CA ILE A 72 -8.47 7.77 -9.62
C ILE A 72 -8.60 8.53 -8.31
N LEU A 73 -8.80 7.79 -7.23
CA LEU A 73 -8.66 8.27 -5.87
C LEU A 73 -7.39 7.66 -5.25
N MET A 74 -6.53 8.49 -4.70
CA MET A 74 -5.44 8.06 -3.84
C MET A 74 -5.69 8.54 -2.40
N GLN A 75 -5.71 7.59 -1.47
CA GLN A 75 -5.77 7.84 -0.04
C GLN A 75 -4.43 7.42 0.57
N ILE A 76 -3.65 8.39 1.06
CA ILE A 76 -2.26 8.18 1.45
C ILE A 76 -2.10 8.42 2.94
N ALA A 77 -1.53 7.43 3.64
CA ALA A 77 -1.03 7.57 5.00
C ALA A 77 0.23 8.44 5.00
N GLY A 78 0.25 9.51 5.79
CA GLY A 78 1.39 10.44 5.82
C GLY A 78 2.52 9.98 6.73
N ASP A 79 2.21 9.25 7.80
CA ASP A 79 3.19 8.61 8.70
C ASP A 79 3.34 7.12 8.39
N ASP A 80 3.26 6.76 7.11
CA ASP A 80 3.47 5.39 6.67
C ASP A 80 4.93 4.98 6.84
N GLN A 81 5.15 3.96 7.68
CA GLN A 81 6.48 3.45 7.98
C GLN A 81 6.81 2.13 7.25
N LEU A 82 5.91 1.66 6.39
CA LEU A 82 6.08 0.44 5.61
C LEU A 82 6.37 0.74 4.15
N VAL A 83 5.70 1.77 3.60
CA VAL A 83 5.93 2.26 2.23
C VAL A 83 6.21 3.76 2.23
N SER A 84 6.79 4.26 1.14
CA SER A 84 7.18 5.67 1.04
C SER A 84 5.98 6.57 0.71
N ALA A 85 5.42 7.27 1.69
CA ALA A 85 4.41 8.29 1.45
C ALA A 85 4.90 9.40 0.49
N PRO A 86 6.14 9.92 0.58
CA PRO A 86 6.66 10.87 -0.41
C PRO A 86 6.68 10.32 -1.84
N ALA A 87 6.99 9.03 -2.04
CA ALA A 87 6.95 8.42 -3.36
C ALA A 87 5.53 8.29 -3.90
N ALA A 88 4.56 7.96 -3.04
CA ALA A 88 3.15 7.91 -3.41
C ALA A 88 2.60 9.29 -3.79
N LEU A 89 2.98 10.34 -3.05
CA LEU A 89 2.63 11.73 -3.37
C LEU A 89 3.24 12.17 -4.71
N ALA A 90 4.53 11.90 -4.93
CA ALA A 90 5.20 12.22 -6.19
C ALA A 90 4.56 11.48 -7.38
N TYR A 91 4.12 10.23 -7.18
CA TYR A 91 3.38 9.49 -8.21
C TYR A 91 2.03 10.15 -8.51
N PHE A 92 1.27 10.56 -7.47
CA PHE A 92 0.02 11.29 -7.67
C PHE A 92 0.23 12.58 -8.47
N ASP A 93 1.26 13.34 -8.16
CA ASP A 93 1.59 14.59 -8.87
C ASP A 93 1.89 14.33 -10.35
N ALA A 94 2.58 13.23 -10.65
CA ALA A 94 2.94 12.82 -12.01
C ALA A 94 1.77 12.28 -12.84
N LEU A 95 0.64 11.89 -12.22
CA LEU A 95 -0.54 11.43 -12.95
C LEU A 95 -1.08 12.53 -13.86
N THR A 96 -1.32 12.19 -15.13
CA THR A 96 -1.84 13.12 -16.15
C THR A 96 -3.35 13.07 -16.32
N VAL A 97 -4.03 12.06 -15.73
CA VAL A 97 -5.48 11.94 -15.78
C VAL A 97 -6.15 13.15 -15.13
N ALA A 98 -7.15 13.73 -15.81
CA ALA A 98 -7.84 14.95 -15.36
C ALA A 98 -8.66 14.75 -14.08
N ASP A 99 -9.33 13.58 -13.95
CA ASP A 99 -10.12 13.24 -12.77
C ASP A 99 -9.26 12.45 -11.78
N LYS A 100 -8.45 13.16 -11.01
CA LYS A 100 -7.68 12.59 -9.90
C LYS A 100 -7.97 13.31 -8.59
N THR A 101 -8.11 12.55 -7.52
CA THR A 101 -8.38 13.06 -6.17
C THR A 101 -7.36 12.50 -5.20
N LEU A 102 -6.86 13.36 -4.30
CA LEU A 102 -5.94 12.97 -3.23
C LEU A 102 -6.55 13.30 -1.86
N PHE A 103 -6.54 12.31 -0.98
CA PHE A 103 -6.67 12.52 0.46
C PHE A 103 -5.38 12.09 1.14
N HIS A 104 -4.71 13.03 1.81
CA HIS A 104 -3.48 12.81 2.55
C HIS A 104 -3.75 12.93 4.05
N TYR A 105 -3.46 11.86 4.79
CA TYR A 105 -3.73 11.75 6.23
C TYR A 105 -2.40 11.77 6.99
N GLU A 106 -1.92 12.95 7.34
CA GLU A 106 -0.54 13.22 7.84
C GLU A 106 -0.08 12.30 8.97
N ASN A 107 -0.99 11.91 9.86
CA ASN A 107 -0.66 11.21 11.10
C ASN A 107 -1.19 9.76 11.11
N LEU A 108 -1.52 9.16 9.98
CA LEU A 108 -1.99 7.78 9.92
C LEU A 108 -0.89 6.82 9.48
N TYR A 109 -0.97 5.59 10.00
CA TYR A 109 -0.12 4.48 9.60
C TYR A 109 -0.69 3.78 8.36
N HIS A 110 0.00 2.73 7.91
CA HIS A 110 -0.20 2.08 6.62
C HIS A 110 -1.65 1.64 6.34
N GLU A 111 -2.28 0.97 7.31
CA GLU A 111 -3.65 0.45 7.19
C GLU A 111 -4.67 1.52 7.62
N ILE A 112 -4.83 2.55 6.80
CA ILE A 112 -5.69 3.71 7.11
C ILE A 112 -7.14 3.33 7.41
N ASN A 113 -7.62 2.21 6.87
CA ASN A 113 -8.98 1.69 7.10
C ASN A 113 -9.11 0.93 8.43
N ASP A 114 -8.00 0.57 9.04
CA ASP A 114 -7.92 -0.16 10.30
C ASP A 114 -7.30 0.70 11.43
N GLU A 115 -7.34 2.01 11.24
CA GLU A 115 -6.96 2.99 12.26
C GLU A 115 -8.02 3.14 13.36
N LYS A 116 -7.71 3.90 14.41
CA LYS A 116 -8.66 4.23 15.48
C LYS A 116 -9.95 4.79 14.90
N GLN A 117 -11.09 4.48 15.53
CA GLN A 117 -12.45 4.72 15.03
C GLN A 117 -12.66 6.09 14.35
N ALA A 118 -12.23 7.18 14.99
CA ALA A 118 -12.45 8.52 14.44
C ALA A 118 -11.70 8.74 13.10
N ASN A 119 -10.49 8.19 12.96
CA ASN A 119 -9.70 8.26 11.74
C ASN A 119 -10.29 7.36 10.65
N ARG A 120 -10.67 6.14 11.02
CA ARG A 120 -11.35 5.18 10.16
C ARG A 120 -12.64 5.77 9.58
N ASP A 121 -13.47 6.38 10.42
CA ASP A 121 -14.72 7.00 9.98
C ASP A 121 -14.47 8.11 8.96
N LYS A 122 -13.45 8.93 9.17
CA LYS A 122 -13.04 9.97 8.22
C LYS A 122 -12.59 9.37 6.89
N VAL A 123 -11.68 8.40 6.92
CA VAL A 123 -11.15 7.75 5.70
C VAL A 123 -12.29 7.14 4.87
N LEU A 124 -13.20 6.43 5.54
CA LEU A 124 -14.35 5.82 4.88
C LEU A 124 -15.39 6.84 4.39
N ALA A 125 -15.56 7.96 5.09
CA ALA A 125 -16.43 9.05 4.64
C ALA A 125 -15.89 9.70 3.37
N ASP A 126 -14.60 9.98 3.31
CA ASP A 126 -13.92 10.55 2.14
C ASP A 126 -14.04 9.61 0.92
N LEU A 127 -13.84 8.29 1.12
CA LEU A 127 -14.06 7.28 0.07
C LEU A 127 -15.51 7.26 -0.42
N LYS A 128 -16.48 7.22 0.51
CA LYS A 128 -17.91 7.23 0.18
C LYS A 128 -18.31 8.48 -0.60
N GLN A 129 -17.81 9.64 -0.18
CA GLN A 129 -18.07 10.91 -0.88
C GLN A 129 -17.54 10.86 -2.31
N TRP A 130 -16.31 10.37 -2.51
CA TRP A 130 -15.72 10.27 -3.84
C TRP A 130 -16.49 9.33 -4.76
N VAL A 131 -16.93 8.17 -4.25
CA VAL A 131 -17.76 7.19 -4.99
C VAL A 131 -19.12 7.78 -5.32
N ALA A 132 -19.80 8.40 -4.34
CA ALA A 132 -21.13 8.96 -4.54
C ALA A 132 -21.15 10.07 -5.61
N ALA A 133 -20.10 10.89 -5.65
CA ALA A 133 -20.00 11.97 -6.64
C ALA A 133 -19.87 11.49 -8.09
N ARG A 134 -19.55 10.19 -8.33
CA ARG A 134 -19.30 9.63 -9.67
C ARG A 134 -20.26 8.54 -10.09
N TYR A 135 -20.87 7.84 -9.16
CA TYR A 135 -21.61 6.62 -9.45
C TYR A 135 -23.00 6.55 -8.81
N LEU A 136 -23.39 7.53 -8.01
CA LEU A 136 -24.70 7.63 -7.38
C LEU A 136 -25.39 8.96 -7.69
#